data_8001dbad7b6d8ac855065893f53e56cb
#
_entry.id   8001dbad7b6d8ac855065893f53e56cb
#
_cell.length_a   1.000
_cell.length_b   1.000
_cell.length_c   1.000
_cell.angle_alpha   90.00
_cell.angle_beta   90.00
_cell.angle_gamma   90.00
#
_symmetry.space_group_name_H-M   'P 1'
#
loop_
_entity.id
_entity.type
_entity.pdbx_description
1 polymer ?
#
loop_
_entity_poly.entity_id
_entity_poly.type
_entity_poly.pdbx_seq_one_letter_code
_entity_poly.pdbx_strand_id
1 'polypeptide(L)'
;MANSCLHILSKKEYTATRCQDGILLFWPIEGSMHFQQFMKERILSDELYIVNNMDVFSISDNGITLEVYISSDWFTELGYSFFNYHYISDLIQSKNEIKELVAQLTLNFLDNDVDKEQDIINKIVHILANEAIIDKKIAEDQYMYDYYGELKDELNYIYNHIEERLTLKDISNKLYVSKSNLSTQFHLLLGMGFKKYI
;
A
#
# COMPACT_ATOMS: atom_id res chain seq x y z
N MET A 1 -3.93 -7.98 17.31
CA MET A 1 -4.91 -8.83 16.57
C MET A 1 -4.82 -8.49 15.11
N ALA A 2 -4.62 -9.50 14.28
CA ALA A 2 -4.65 -9.32 12.84
C ALA A 2 -6.00 -8.68 12.43
N ASN A 3 -5.94 -7.69 11.57
CA ASN A 3 -7.11 -6.95 11.12
C ASN A 3 -7.18 -6.95 9.58
N SER A 4 -8.36 -7.18 9.05
CA SER A 4 -8.65 -7.06 7.64
C SER A 4 -10.00 -6.35 7.46
N CYS A 5 -10.15 -5.62 6.38
CA CYS A 5 -11.45 -5.08 6.00
C CYS A 5 -11.61 -5.08 4.49
N LEU A 6 -12.82 -5.36 4.07
CA LEU A 6 -13.26 -5.26 2.68
C LEU A 6 -14.13 -4.02 2.52
N HIS A 7 -13.80 -3.20 1.54
CA HIS A 7 -14.63 -2.07 1.13
C HIS A 7 -15.06 -2.23 -0.32
N ILE A 8 -16.29 -1.90 -0.60
CA ILE A 8 -16.80 -1.76 -1.97
C ILE A 8 -16.81 -0.26 -2.26
N LEU A 9 -15.90 0.17 -3.13
CA LEU A 9 -15.81 1.55 -3.56
C LEU A 9 -16.69 1.76 -4.77
N SER A 10 -17.48 2.82 -4.77
CA SER A 10 -18.28 3.25 -5.92
C SER A 10 -18.16 4.75 -6.06
N LYS A 11 -17.56 5.20 -7.15
CA LYS A 11 -17.29 6.62 -7.43
C LYS A 11 -16.57 7.31 -6.27
N LYS A 12 -15.59 6.64 -5.70
CA LYS A 12 -14.83 7.10 -4.56
C LYS A 12 -13.57 7.86 -5.00
N GLU A 13 -13.22 8.88 -4.25
CA GLU A 13 -11.96 9.61 -4.41
C GLU A 13 -11.16 9.56 -3.11
N TYR A 14 -9.90 9.17 -3.23
CA TYR A 14 -8.89 9.34 -2.20
C TYR A 14 -7.84 10.33 -2.69
N THR A 15 -7.54 11.35 -1.91
CA THR A 15 -6.52 12.33 -2.25
C THR A 15 -5.37 12.23 -1.26
N ALA A 16 -4.17 11.95 -1.78
CA ALA A 16 -2.94 11.85 -1.00
C ALA A 16 -3.17 11.09 0.33
N THR A 17 -3.65 9.84 0.18
CA THR A 17 -3.91 8.94 1.31
C THR A 17 -2.71 8.03 1.52
N ARG A 18 -2.34 7.76 2.77
CA ARG A 18 -1.24 6.87 3.11
C ARG A 18 -1.76 5.51 3.57
N CYS A 19 -1.21 4.42 3.01
CA CYS A 19 -1.40 3.09 3.55
C CYS A 19 -0.57 2.92 4.83
N GLN A 20 -1.16 2.43 5.91
CA GLN A 20 -0.50 2.26 7.21
C GLN A 20 -0.69 0.85 7.74
N ASP A 21 0.38 0.31 8.33
CA ASP A 21 0.40 -0.94 9.09
C ASP A 21 -0.09 -2.18 8.32
N GLY A 22 -0.02 -2.16 6.99
CA GLY A 22 -0.49 -3.25 6.15
C GLY A 22 -0.32 -2.94 4.67
N ILE A 23 -1.10 -3.63 3.87
CA ILE A 23 -1.24 -3.40 2.43
C ILE A 23 -2.70 -3.16 2.06
N LEU A 24 -2.90 -2.46 0.95
CA LEU A 24 -4.20 -2.36 0.28
C LEU A 24 -4.13 -3.10 -1.05
N LEU A 25 -5.10 -3.95 -1.29
CA LEU A 25 -5.30 -4.65 -2.55
C LEU A 25 -6.53 -4.05 -3.24
N PHE A 26 -6.35 -3.49 -4.43
CA PHE A 26 -7.42 -2.94 -5.25
C PHE A 26 -7.72 -3.86 -6.43
N TRP A 27 -9.00 -4.06 -6.70
CA TRP A 27 -9.49 -4.75 -7.89
C TRP A 27 -10.73 -4.04 -8.45
N PRO A 28 -10.59 -3.20 -9.50
CA PRO A 28 -11.72 -2.66 -10.24
C PRO A 28 -12.47 -3.77 -10.96
N ILE A 29 -13.73 -4.04 -10.55
CA ILE A 29 -14.59 -5.08 -11.13
C ILE A 29 -15.53 -4.54 -12.20
N GLU A 30 -15.80 -3.24 -12.18
CA GLU A 30 -16.61 -2.53 -13.17
C GLU A 30 -16.03 -1.14 -13.41
N GLY A 31 -15.96 -0.73 -14.67
CA GLY A 31 -15.39 0.56 -15.05
C GLY A 31 -13.87 0.59 -14.99
N SER A 32 -13.33 1.71 -14.52
CA SER A 32 -11.88 1.88 -14.33
C SER A 32 -11.56 2.76 -13.14
N MET A 33 -10.42 2.54 -12.53
CA MET A 33 -9.88 3.35 -11.46
C MET A 33 -8.65 4.11 -11.96
N HIS A 34 -8.68 5.44 -11.87
CA HIS A 34 -7.50 6.27 -12.04
C HIS A 34 -6.71 6.22 -10.74
N PHE A 35 -5.49 5.75 -10.84
CA PHE A 35 -4.58 5.56 -9.73
C PHE A 35 -3.34 6.43 -9.92
N GLN A 36 -3.00 7.22 -8.91
CA GLN A 36 -1.80 8.05 -8.91
C GLN A 36 -0.94 7.72 -7.70
N GLN A 37 0.31 7.41 -7.96
CA GLN A 37 1.33 7.18 -6.94
C GLN A 37 2.68 7.72 -7.45
N PHE A 38 3.41 8.47 -6.62
CA PHE A 38 4.73 9.02 -6.97
C PHE A 38 4.78 9.78 -8.30
N MET A 39 3.80 10.64 -8.58
CA MET A 39 3.65 11.36 -9.84
C MET A 39 3.42 10.47 -11.08
N LYS A 40 3.29 9.16 -10.91
CA LYS A 40 2.89 8.24 -11.99
C LYS A 40 1.40 7.99 -11.91
N GLU A 41 0.76 8.10 -13.07
CA GLU A 41 -0.65 7.80 -13.24
C GLU A 41 -0.82 6.46 -13.95
N ARG A 42 -1.81 5.69 -13.51
CA ARG A 42 -2.25 4.44 -14.14
C ARG A 42 -3.77 4.42 -14.22
N ILE A 43 -4.27 3.77 -15.24
CA ILE A 43 -5.70 3.43 -15.34
C ILE A 43 -5.79 1.91 -15.15
N LEU A 44 -6.40 1.49 -14.06
CA LEU A 44 -6.60 0.09 -13.73
C LEU A 44 -8.01 -0.33 -14.15
N SER A 45 -8.13 -1.44 -14.87
CA SER A 45 -9.39 -2.04 -15.30
C SER A 45 -9.24 -3.55 -15.25
N ASP A 46 -10.00 -4.20 -14.38
CA ASP A 46 -9.91 -5.65 -14.08
C ASP A 46 -8.49 -6.13 -13.71
N GLU A 47 -7.66 -5.26 -13.14
CA GLU A 47 -6.32 -5.58 -12.68
C GLU A 47 -6.22 -5.51 -11.16
N LEU A 48 -5.48 -6.46 -10.57
CA LEU A 48 -5.10 -6.39 -9.16
C LEU A 48 -3.94 -5.42 -9.00
N TYR A 49 -4.05 -4.52 -8.02
CA TYR A 49 -2.98 -3.59 -7.67
C TYR A 49 -2.75 -3.56 -6.17
N ILE A 50 -1.48 -3.54 -5.76
CA ILE A 50 -1.07 -3.51 -4.35
C ILE A 50 -0.48 -2.14 -4.03
N VAL A 51 -0.98 -1.54 -2.96
CA VAL A 51 -0.37 -0.38 -2.31
C VAL A 51 0.33 -0.87 -1.05
N ASN A 52 1.61 -0.61 -0.95
CA ASN A 52 2.43 -1.08 0.16
C ASN A 52 2.29 -0.20 1.40
N ASN A 53 2.75 -0.75 2.52
CA ASN A 53 2.87 0.00 3.76
C ASN A 53 3.69 1.27 3.56
N MET A 54 3.19 2.38 4.10
CA MET A 54 3.73 3.74 4.01
C MET A 54 3.62 4.41 2.62
N ASP A 55 3.16 3.71 1.59
CA ASP A 55 2.91 4.33 0.29
C ASP A 55 1.79 5.37 0.36
N VAL A 56 2.02 6.48 -0.34
CA VAL A 56 1.02 7.53 -0.52
C VAL A 56 0.44 7.44 -1.93
N PHE A 57 -0.86 7.46 -2.01
CA PHE A 57 -1.58 7.30 -3.27
C PHE A 57 -2.81 8.21 -3.35
N SER A 58 -3.29 8.43 -4.55
CA SER A 58 -4.59 9.03 -4.85
C SER A 58 -5.33 8.13 -5.82
N ILE A 59 -6.64 8.02 -5.66
CA ILE A 59 -7.51 7.32 -6.60
C ILE A 59 -8.72 8.16 -6.95
N SER A 60 -9.21 7.97 -8.16
CA SER A 60 -10.54 8.39 -8.60
C SER A 60 -11.18 7.22 -9.33
N ASP A 61 -12.19 6.63 -8.71
CA ASP A 61 -12.92 5.48 -9.23
C ASP A 61 -14.19 5.95 -9.95
N ASN A 62 -14.41 5.48 -11.17
CA ASN A 62 -15.60 5.78 -11.96
C ASN A 62 -16.55 4.58 -12.12
N GLY A 63 -16.26 3.49 -11.43
CA GLY A 63 -17.01 2.23 -11.50
C GLY A 63 -17.24 1.62 -10.12
N ILE A 64 -16.96 0.34 -10.02
CA ILE A 64 -16.98 -0.44 -8.77
C ILE A 64 -15.62 -1.09 -8.59
N THR A 65 -14.97 -0.77 -7.47
CA THR A 65 -13.68 -1.35 -7.08
C THR A 65 -13.81 -2.05 -5.74
N LEU A 66 -13.27 -3.25 -5.63
CA LEU A 66 -13.07 -3.93 -4.36
C LEU A 66 -11.74 -3.51 -3.77
N GLU A 67 -11.76 -3.05 -2.53
CA GLU A 67 -10.59 -2.70 -1.73
C GLU A 67 -10.49 -3.66 -0.55
N VAL A 68 -9.38 -4.37 -0.42
CA VAL A 68 -9.10 -5.25 0.72
C VAL A 68 -7.88 -4.73 1.45
N TYR A 69 -8.07 -4.31 2.70
CA TYR A 69 -6.97 -4.01 3.60
C TYR A 69 -6.57 -5.27 4.36
N ILE A 70 -5.27 -5.53 4.43
CA ILE A 70 -4.69 -6.65 5.19
C ILE A 70 -3.57 -6.08 6.06
N SER A 71 -3.73 -6.16 7.39
CA SER A 71 -2.72 -5.67 8.32
C SER A 71 -1.45 -6.52 8.30
N SER A 72 -0.32 -5.91 8.69
CA SER A 72 0.96 -6.59 8.85
C SER A 72 0.89 -7.75 9.85
N ASP A 73 -0.04 -7.69 10.81
CA ASP A 73 -0.23 -8.74 11.81
C ASP A 73 -0.62 -10.08 11.16
N TRP A 74 -1.45 -10.08 10.10
CA TRP A 74 -1.81 -11.29 9.38
C TRP A 74 -0.59 -12.04 8.85
N PHE A 75 0.37 -11.30 8.27
CA PHE A 75 1.62 -11.88 7.78
C PHE A 75 2.45 -12.45 8.93
N THR A 76 2.56 -11.70 10.02
CA THR A 76 3.36 -12.09 11.20
C THR A 76 2.76 -13.29 11.92
N GLU A 77 1.44 -13.35 12.11
CA GLU A 77 0.75 -14.49 12.71
C GLU A 77 0.91 -15.78 11.90
N LEU A 78 1.04 -15.66 10.57
CA LEU A 78 1.35 -16.79 9.68
C LEU A 78 2.84 -17.08 9.53
N GLY A 79 3.71 -16.38 10.26
CA GLY A 79 5.17 -16.58 10.28
C GLY A 79 5.94 -15.89 9.15
N TYR A 80 5.33 -14.93 8.44
CA TYR A 80 5.99 -14.19 7.39
C TYR A 80 6.60 -12.87 7.92
N SER A 81 7.75 -12.47 7.37
CA SER A 81 8.43 -11.22 7.69
C SER A 81 7.89 -10.08 6.84
N PHE A 82 6.78 -9.47 7.25
CA PHE A 82 6.10 -8.41 6.48
C PHE A 82 7.02 -7.25 6.09
N PHE A 83 7.71 -6.66 7.05
CA PHE A 83 8.46 -5.41 6.88
C PHE A 83 9.78 -5.55 6.09
N ASN A 84 10.20 -6.78 5.81
CA ASN A 84 11.42 -7.04 5.05
C ASN A 84 11.18 -7.05 3.53
N TYR A 85 9.94 -7.01 3.11
CA TYR A 85 9.55 -7.17 1.71
C TYR A 85 8.72 -5.99 1.20
N HIS A 86 8.80 -5.79 -0.10
CA HIS A 86 7.90 -4.94 -0.88
C HIS A 86 7.04 -5.84 -1.76
N TYR A 87 5.74 -5.57 -1.81
CA TYR A 87 4.75 -6.41 -2.51
C TYR A 87 4.44 -5.81 -3.87
N ILE A 88 4.57 -6.60 -4.93
CA ILE A 88 4.41 -6.17 -6.32
C ILE A 88 3.36 -7.02 -7.01
N SER A 89 2.27 -6.40 -7.43
CA SER A 89 1.16 -7.07 -8.10
C SER A 89 1.55 -7.74 -9.43
N ASP A 90 2.54 -7.19 -10.14
CA ASP A 90 2.98 -7.74 -11.43
C ASP A 90 3.69 -9.09 -11.31
N LEU A 91 4.23 -9.42 -10.14
CA LEU A 91 4.89 -10.70 -9.88
C LEU A 91 3.91 -11.84 -9.59
N ILE A 92 2.66 -11.53 -9.22
CA ILE A 92 1.65 -12.53 -8.87
C ILE A 92 1.30 -13.35 -10.10
N GLN A 93 1.52 -14.66 -10.03
CA GLN A 93 1.11 -15.62 -11.05
C GLN A 93 -0.35 -16.06 -10.84
N SER A 94 -0.74 -16.21 -9.59
CA SER A 94 -2.08 -16.65 -9.15
C SER A 94 -3.12 -15.52 -9.06
N LYS A 95 -3.04 -14.53 -9.98
CA LYS A 95 -3.95 -13.34 -9.96
C LYS A 95 -5.42 -13.73 -9.97
N ASN A 96 -5.79 -14.73 -10.78
CA ASN A 96 -7.18 -15.19 -10.88
C ASN A 96 -7.65 -15.84 -9.57
N GLU A 97 -6.79 -16.59 -8.90
CA GLU A 97 -7.11 -17.20 -7.61
C GLU A 97 -7.35 -16.11 -6.53
N ILE A 98 -6.52 -15.07 -6.49
CA ILE A 98 -6.75 -13.92 -5.59
C ILE A 98 -8.08 -13.24 -5.91
N LYS A 99 -8.41 -13.02 -7.19
CA LYS A 99 -9.70 -12.44 -7.59
C LYS A 99 -10.88 -13.30 -7.12
N GLU A 100 -10.79 -14.62 -7.27
CA GLU A 100 -11.81 -15.56 -6.77
C GLU A 100 -11.95 -15.48 -5.25
N LEU A 101 -10.82 -15.42 -4.51
CA LEU A 101 -10.82 -15.29 -3.06
C LEU A 101 -11.42 -13.96 -2.60
N VAL A 102 -11.10 -12.85 -3.28
CA VAL A 102 -11.69 -11.52 -2.99
C VAL A 102 -13.19 -11.52 -3.29
N ALA A 103 -13.62 -12.17 -4.38
CA ALA A 103 -15.03 -12.33 -4.67
C ALA A 103 -15.75 -13.19 -3.59
N GLN A 104 -15.14 -14.29 -3.14
CA GLN A 104 -15.66 -15.08 -2.01
C GLN A 104 -15.73 -14.29 -0.72
N LEU A 105 -14.71 -13.46 -0.42
CA LEU A 105 -14.70 -12.57 0.73
C LEU A 105 -15.89 -11.60 0.68
N THR A 106 -16.18 -11.06 -0.50
CA THR A 106 -17.33 -10.15 -0.71
C THR A 106 -18.66 -10.84 -0.45
N LEU A 107 -18.84 -12.08 -0.92
CA LEU A 107 -20.05 -12.87 -0.66
C LEU A 107 -20.16 -13.25 0.82
N ASN A 108 -19.04 -13.64 1.44
CA ASN A 108 -18.99 -14.04 2.85
C ASN A 108 -19.30 -12.88 3.80
N PHE A 109 -18.95 -11.64 3.42
CA PHE A 109 -19.31 -10.43 4.17
C PHE A 109 -20.84 -10.30 4.39
N LEU A 110 -21.64 -10.81 3.44
CA LEU A 110 -23.10 -10.83 3.57
C LEU A 110 -23.58 -11.89 4.56
N ASP A 111 -22.83 -12.98 4.72
CA ASP A 111 -23.18 -14.12 5.58
C ASP A 111 -22.65 -13.97 7.03
N ASN A 112 -21.76 -13.02 7.29
CA ASN A 112 -21.08 -12.80 8.59
C ASN A 112 -20.37 -14.06 9.16
N ASP A 113 -19.80 -14.91 8.30
CA ASP A 113 -19.05 -16.11 8.71
C ASP A 113 -17.56 -15.77 8.91
N VAL A 114 -17.20 -15.47 10.15
CA VAL A 114 -15.83 -15.02 10.53
C VAL A 114 -14.78 -16.11 10.28
N ASP A 115 -15.10 -17.38 10.48
CA ASP A 115 -14.13 -18.46 10.27
C ASP A 115 -13.75 -18.61 8.78
N LYS A 116 -14.73 -18.46 7.89
CA LYS A 116 -14.48 -18.46 6.45
C LYS A 116 -13.70 -17.22 6.00
N GLU A 117 -14.00 -16.05 6.57
CA GLU A 117 -13.23 -14.83 6.30
C GLU A 117 -11.76 -15.03 6.60
N GLN A 118 -11.45 -15.58 7.78
CA GLN A 118 -10.10 -15.86 8.20
C GLN A 118 -9.37 -16.83 7.27
N ASP A 119 -10.03 -17.91 6.86
CA ASP A 119 -9.47 -18.86 5.90
C ASP A 119 -9.17 -18.24 4.54
N ILE A 120 -10.05 -17.36 4.03
CA ILE A 120 -9.85 -16.65 2.77
C ILE A 120 -8.65 -15.71 2.87
N ILE A 121 -8.58 -14.89 3.92
CA ILE A 121 -7.46 -13.96 4.12
C ILE A 121 -6.14 -14.72 4.27
N ASN A 122 -6.11 -15.82 5.01
CA ASN A 122 -4.92 -16.66 5.14
C ASN A 122 -4.39 -17.14 3.77
N LYS A 123 -5.28 -17.55 2.87
CA LYS A 123 -4.91 -17.97 1.51
C LYS A 123 -4.34 -16.79 0.70
N ILE A 124 -5.00 -15.63 0.75
CA ILE A 124 -4.51 -14.42 0.06
C ILE A 124 -3.12 -14.06 0.58
N VAL A 125 -2.92 -14.00 1.89
CA VAL A 125 -1.61 -13.70 2.51
C VAL A 125 -0.57 -14.72 2.09
N HIS A 126 -0.92 -16.02 2.04
CA HIS A 126 0.00 -17.06 1.60
C HIS A 126 0.46 -16.85 0.15
N ILE A 127 -0.44 -16.54 -0.77
CA ILE A 127 -0.10 -16.24 -2.16
C ILE A 127 0.79 -14.99 -2.24
N LEU A 128 0.41 -13.91 -1.55
CA LEU A 128 1.16 -12.66 -1.57
C LEU A 128 2.58 -12.82 -1.01
N ALA A 129 2.73 -13.57 0.09
CA ALA A 129 4.02 -13.81 0.73
C ALA A 129 4.96 -14.72 -0.07
N ASN A 130 4.44 -15.51 -1.02
CA ASN A 130 5.25 -16.40 -1.84
C ASN A 130 5.48 -15.89 -3.27
N GLU A 131 4.53 -15.15 -3.84
CA GLU A 131 4.59 -14.75 -5.24
C GLU A 131 4.82 -13.25 -5.45
N ALA A 132 4.35 -12.39 -4.54
CA ALA A 132 4.35 -10.95 -4.73
C ALA A 132 5.58 -10.23 -4.17
N ILE A 133 6.48 -10.93 -3.46
CA ILE A 133 7.53 -10.30 -2.67
C ILE A 133 8.81 -10.03 -3.44
N ILE A 134 9.40 -8.86 -3.18
CA ILE A 134 10.81 -8.56 -3.45
C ILE A 134 11.46 -8.14 -2.14
N ASP A 135 12.71 -8.56 -1.92
CA ASP A 135 13.50 -8.06 -0.79
C ASP A 135 13.50 -6.52 -0.80
N LYS A 136 13.22 -5.93 0.35
CA LYS A 136 13.06 -4.47 0.46
C LYS A 136 14.32 -3.71 0.01
N LYS A 137 15.53 -4.25 0.26
CA LYS A 137 16.77 -3.63 -0.20
C LYS A 137 16.88 -3.66 -1.72
N ILE A 138 16.46 -4.76 -2.37
CA ILE A 138 16.45 -4.85 -3.84
C ILE A 138 15.39 -3.92 -4.41
N ALA A 139 14.21 -3.86 -3.79
CA ALA A 139 13.16 -2.93 -4.18
C ALA A 139 13.61 -1.47 -4.00
N GLU A 140 14.29 -1.15 -2.91
CA GLU A 140 14.86 0.17 -2.65
C GLU A 140 15.88 0.56 -3.72
N ASP A 141 16.72 -0.37 -4.17
CA ASP A 141 17.74 -0.07 -5.17
C ASP A 141 17.19 0.02 -6.60
N GLN A 142 16.20 -0.79 -6.97
CA GLN A 142 15.69 -0.87 -8.34
C GLN A 142 14.39 -0.10 -8.58
N TYR A 143 13.47 -0.08 -7.60
CA TYR A 143 12.13 0.49 -7.74
C TYR A 143 11.92 1.79 -6.97
N MET A 144 12.50 1.90 -5.76
CA MET A 144 12.30 3.08 -4.92
C MET A 144 13.10 4.28 -5.43
N TYR A 145 14.27 4.07 -6.07
CA TYR A 145 15.01 5.17 -6.68
C TYR A 145 14.22 5.84 -7.82
N ASP A 146 13.49 5.03 -8.59
CA ASP A 146 12.60 5.55 -9.65
C ASP A 146 11.33 6.23 -9.09
N TYR A 147 10.92 5.91 -7.87
CA TYR A 147 9.68 6.40 -7.28
C TYR A 147 9.88 7.54 -6.28
N TYR A 148 10.85 7.44 -5.39
CA TYR A 148 11.05 8.42 -4.33
C TYR A 148 12.21 9.38 -4.61
N GLY A 149 13.09 9.04 -5.57
CA GLY A 149 14.20 9.90 -5.97
C GLY A 149 14.98 10.41 -4.76
N GLU A 150 15.09 11.73 -4.65
CA GLU A 150 15.82 12.42 -3.59
C GLU A 150 15.17 12.30 -2.19
N LEU A 151 13.91 11.82 -2.09
CA LEU A 151 13.18 11.71 -0.81
C LEU A 151 13.32 10.33 -0.14
N LYS A 152 14.03 9.39 -0.79
CA LYS A 152 14.20 8.01 -0.30
C LYS A 152 14.82 7.97 1.10
N ASP A 153 15.91 8.68 1.29
CA ASP A 153 16.65 8.65 2.56
C ASP A 153 15.86 9.30 3.70
N GLU A 154 15.10 10.35 3.39
CA GLU A 154 14.22 11.05 4.32
C GLU A 154 13.06 10.15 4.75
N LEU A 155 12.43 9.46 3.81
CA LEU A 155 11.32 8.55 4.10
C LEU A 155 11.80 7.34 4.91
N ASN A 156 12.96 6.78 4.58
CA ASN A 156 13.57 5.71 5.35
C ASN A 156 13.92 6.15 6.77
N TYR A 157 14.46 7.37 6.92
CA TYR A 157 14.75 7.93 8.24
C TYR A 157 13.45 8.08 9.06
N ILE A 158 12.40 8.67 8.48
CA ILE A 158 11.09 8.81 9.13
C ILE A 158 10.53 7.45 9.54
N TYR A 159 10.56 6.48 8.63
CA TYR A 159 10.05 5.15 8.90
C TYR A 159 10.72 4.46 10.09
N ASN A 160 12.06 4.57 10.17
CA ASN A 160 12.83 3.96 11.24
C ASN A 160 12.72 4.71 12.60
N HIS A 161 12.11 5.91 12.61
CA HIS A 161 11.97 6.76 13.80
C HIS A 161 10.52 7.22 13.99
N ILE A 162 9.56 6.46 13.48
CA ILE A 162 8.13 6.86 13.46
C ILE A 162 7.54 7.04 14.86
N GLU A 163 8.09 6.36 15.86
CA GLU A 163 7.69 6.48 17.25
C GLU A 163 8.20 7.79 17.89
N GLU A 164 9.14 8.49 17.25
CA GLU A 164 9.67 9.75 17.73
C GLU A 164 8.81 10.92 17.25
N ARG A 165 8.78 12.02 18.02
CA ARG A 165 8.16 13.28 17.59
C ARG A 165 9.06 14.01 16.60
N LEU A 166 9.13 13.52 15.38
CA LEU A 166 9.95 14.09 14.33
C LEU A 166 9.43 15.46 13.87
N THR A 167 10.35 16.39 13.64
CA THR A 167 10.06 17.65 12.95
C THR A 167 10.85 17.72 11.64
N LEU A 168 10.37 18.54 10.71
CA LEU A 168 11.09 18.82 9.46
C LEU A 168 12.52 19.33 9.72
N LYS A 169 12.73 20.02 10.87
CA LYS A 169 14.04 20.50 11.29
C LYS A 169 14.98 19.37 11.67
N ASP A 170 14.45 18.36 12.35
CA ASP A 170 15.27 17.24 12.84
C ASP A 170 15.78 16.43 11.64
N ILE A 171 14.91 16.13 10.68
CA ILE A 171 15.25 15.42 9.44
C ILE A 171 16.24 16.24 8.61
N SER A 172 15.95 17.52 8.40
CA SER A 172 16.80 18.46 7.67
C SER A 172 18.22 18.50 8.24
N ASN A 173 18.35 18.58 9.57
CA ASN A 173 19.64 18.59 10.25
C ASN A 173 20.36 17.24 10.16
N LYS A 174 19.61 16.13 10.29
CA LYS A 174 20.17 14.77 10.31
C LYS A 174 20.71 14.35 8.95
N LEU A 175 19.98 14.71 7.89
CA LEU A 175 20.30 14.30 6.52
C LEU A 175 21.01 15.40 5.71
N TYR A 176 21.33 16.52 6.36
CA TYR A 176 22.02 17.67 5.73
C TYR A 176 21.29 18.27 4.51
N VAL A 177 19.95 18.20 4.51
CA VAL A 177 19.10 18.78 3.46
C VAL A 177 18.46 20.09 3.93
N SER A 178 18.14 21.00 3.02
CA SER A 178 17.45 22.24 3.42
C SER A 178 15.97 21.96 3.72
N LYS A 179 15.43 22.61 4.77
CA LYS A 179 14.00 22.50 5.11
C LYS A 179 13.08 22.89 3.96
N SER A 180 13.47 23.90 3.18
CA SER A 180 12.69 24.40 2.06
C SER A 180 12.62 23.34 0.95
N ASN A 181 13.77 22.71 0.63
CA ASN A 181 13.83 21.64 -0.35
C ASN A 181 12.97 20.45 0.10
N LEU A 182 13.21 19.98 1.32
CA LEU A 182 12.45 18.88 1.91
C LEU A 182 10.95 19.13 1.89
N SER A 183 10.50 20.33 2.29
CA SER A 183 9.07 20.69 2.24
C SER A 183 8.53 20.68 0.81
N THR A 184 9.29 21.18 -0.16
CA THR A 184 8.90 21.20 -1.57
C THR A 184 8.80 19.77 -2.13
N GLN A 185 9.77 18.91 -1.82
CA GLN A 185 9.78 17.52 -2.26
C GLN A 185 8.60 16.73 -1.68
N PHE A 186 8.25 16.90 -0.40
CA PHE A 186 7.06 16.30 0.18
C PHE A 186 5.80 16.66 -0.60
N HIS A 187 5.62 17.92 -0.96
CA HIS A 187 4.46 18.34 -1.74
C HIS A 187 4.49 17.83 -3.18
N LEU A 188 5.65 17.83 -3.83
CA LEU A 188 5.77 17.40 -5.22
C LEU A 188 5.62 15.88 -5.37
N LEU A 189 6.30 15.10 -4.52
CA LEU A 189 6.37 13.64 -4.66
C LEU A 189 5.20 12.93 -3.98
N LEU A 190 4.76 13.44 -2.82
CA LEU A 190 3.73 12.79 -2.02
C LEU A 190 2.37 13.50 -2.07
N GLY A 191 2.28 14.64 -2.75
CA GLY A 191 1.04 15.44 -2.82
C GLY A 191 0.58 16.00 -1.47
N MET A 192 1.40 15.86 -0.42
CA MET A 192 1.06 16.33 0.93
C MET A 192 2.26 16.92 1.65
N GLY A 193 2.00 17.78 2.65
CA GLY A 193 3.07 18.32 3.51
C GLY A 193 3.50 17.33 4.60
N PHE A 194 4.74 17.50 5.09
CA PHE A 194 5.35 16.67 6.13
C PHE A 194 4.45 16.41 7.36
N LYS A 195 3.76 17.44 7.88
CA LYS A 195 2.87 17.29 9.04
C LYS A 195 1.65 16.39 8.80
N LYS A 196 1.25 16.24 7.54
CA LYS A 196 0.15 15.34 7.18
C LYS A 196 0.68 13.93 6.95
N TYR A 197 1.95 13.84 6.59
CA TYR A 197 2.61 12.56 6.32
C TYR A 197 2.89 11.78 7.61
N ILE A 198 3.41 12.43 8.65
CA ILE A 198 3.61 11.87 9.99
C ILE A 198 2.41 12.17 10.90
#